data_e5605696f228edc51c6451af872b5e65
#
_entry.id   e5605696f228edc51c6451af872b5e65
#
_cell.length_a   1.000
_cell.length_b   1.000
_cell.length_c   1.000
_cell.angle_alpha   90.00
_cell.angle_beta   90.00
_cell.angle_gamma   90.00
#
_symmetry.space_group_name_H-M   'P 1'
#
loop_
_entity.id
_entity.type
_entity.pdbx_description
1 polymer ?
#
loop_
_entity_poly.entity_id
_entity_poly.type
_entity_poly.pdbx_seq_one_letter_code
_entity_poly.pdbx_strand_id
1 'polypeptide(L)'
;RQVEHLQLATLDGRDIIDYIVKGFMVSGKVIDKNLALGACKLFRGDMWYINHFVSICDTLTRGYINEAVLMEALRTIISIHEPRFQAIVDDLTDHQVSLVEAALDGVVRFSASDVIEKYELNSSANVRRVKDALKKKEVLTFNEKEEPEILDPLFEYWLRKHFFNK
;
A
#
# COMPACT_ATOMS: atom_id res chain seq x y z
N ARG A 1 12.40 6.14 7.60
CA ARG A 1 11.34 5.90 6.62
C ARG A 1 10.13 6.81 6.81
N GLN A 2 9.64 6.97 8.03
CA GLN A 2 8.52 7.88 8.30
C GLN A 2 8.87 9.34 8.00
N VAL A 3 10.11 9.74 8.26
CA VAL A 3 10.58 11.09 7.95
C VAL A 3 10.61 11.31 6.43
N GLU A 4 11.09 10.34 5.67
CA GLU A 4 11.04 10.38 4.21
C GLU A 4 9.60 10.45 3.72
N HIS A 5 8.72 9.64 4.29
CA HIS A 5 7.31 9.59 3.92
C HIS A 5 6.64 10.95 4.12
N LEU A 6 6.85 11.59 5.27
CA LEU A 6 6.33 12.94 5.56
C LEU A 6 6.90 14.00 4.62
N GLN A 7 8.20 13.95 4.37
CA GLN A 7 8.89 14.91 3.50
C GLN A 7 8.40 14.82 2.06
N LEU A 8 8.16 13.61 1.56
CA LEU A 8 7.79 13.36 0.18
C LEU A 8 6.28 13.45 -0.06
N ALA A 9 5.46 13.41 0.99
CA ALA A 9 4.02 13.63 0.91
C ALA A 9 3.67 15.06 0.44
N THR A 10 4.62 15.99 0.44
CA THR A 10 4.42 17.35 -0.07
C THR A 10 4.58 17.47 -1.59
N LEU A 11 5.09 16.43 -2.26
CA LEU A 11 5.27 16.47 -3.71
C LEU A 11 3.95 16.28 -4.44
N ASP A 12 3.73 17.10 -5.46
CA ASP A 12 2.60 16.95 -6.37
C ASP A 12 2.76 15.65 -7.19
N GLY A 13 1.65 15.00 -7.49
CA GLY A 13 1.63 13.81 -8.34
C GLY A 13 2.28 14.01 -9.70
N ARG A 14 2.16 15.21 -10.30
CA ARG A 14 2.84 15.54 -11.56
C ARG A 14 4.34 15.53 -11.42
N ASP A 15 4.85 16.07 -10.31
CA ASP A 15 6.29 16.13 -10.05
C ASP A 15 6.86 14.72 -9.89
N ILE A 16 6.09 13.82 -9.27
CA ILE A 16 6.49 12.43 -9.10
C ILE A 16 6.51 11.71 -10.45
N ILE A 17 5.48 11.93 -11.30
CA ILE A 17 5.42 11.34 -12.64
C ILE A 17 6.60 11.83 -13.48
N ASP A 18 6.88 13.13 -13.47
CA ASP A 18 8.01 13.70 -14.18
C ASP A 18 9.33 13.14 -13.66
N TYR A 19 9.45 12.97 -12.37
CA TYR A 19 10.62 12.35 -11.73
C TYR A 19 10.86 10.93 -12.26
N ILE A 20 9.81 10.12 -12.34
CA ILE A 20 9.89 8.74 -12.85
C ILE A 20 10.31 8.75 -14.33
N VAL A 21 9.63 9.55 -15.15
CA VAL A 21 9.90 9.63 -16.59
C VAL A 21 11.35 10.08 -16.83
N LYS A 22 11.80 11.14 -16.18
CA LYS A 22 13.15 11.66 -16.32
C LYS A 22 14.21 10.68 -15.78
N GLY A 23 13.91 9.99 -14.70
CA GLY A 23 14.80 8.98 -14.13
C GLY A 23 15.11 7.88 -15.13
N PHE A 24 14.11 7.40 -15.86
CA PHE A 24 14.33 6.40 -16.90
C PHE A 24 15.07 6.99 -18.11
N MET A 25 14.77 8.23 -18.49
CA MET A 25 15.48 8.89 -19.61
C MET A 25 16.98 8.98 -19.34
N VAL A 26 17.39 9.26 -18.12
CA VAL A 26 18.82 9.35 -17.76
C VAL A 26 19.53 8.01 -18.00
N SER A 27 18.86 6.90 -17.79
CA SER A 27 19.43 5.57 -18.05
C SER A 27 19.16 5.06 -19.47
N GLY A 28 18.66 5.92 -20.34
CA GLY A 28 18.40 5.58 -21.75
C GLY A 28 17.14 4.76 -21.96
N LYS A 29 16.17 4.86 -21.04
CA LYS A 29 14.93 4.11 -21.11
C LYS A 29 13.73 5.02 -21.24
N VAL A 30 12.62 4.48 -21.74
CA VAL A 30 11.39 5.24 -21.99
C VAL A 30 10.22 4.54 -21.29
N ILE A 31 9.41 5.34 -20.58
CA ILE A 31 8.18 4.88 -19.97
C ILE A 31 7.03 5.78 -20.41
N ASP A 32 5.87 5.20 -20.66
CA ASP A 32 4.64 5.94 -20.92
C ASP A 32 4.17 6.62 -19.62
N LYS A 33 3.67 7.87 -19.77
CA LYS A 33 3.21 8.66 -18.61
C LYS A 33 2.06 7.99 -17.86
N ASN A 34 1.19 7.25 -18.56
CA ASN A 34 0.08 6.55 -17.92
C ASN A 34 0.58 5.40 -17.02
N LEU A 35 1.65 4.73 -17.46
CA LEU A 35 2.28 3.69 -16.65
C LEU A 35 2.99 4.29 -15.43
N ALA A 36 3.66 5.42 -15.59
CA ALA A 36 4.27 6.15 -14.49
C ALA A 36 3.20 6.63 -13.49
N LEU A 37 2.05 7.10 -14.00
CA LEU A 37 0.91 7.48 -13.16
C LEU A 37 0.39 6.29 -12.36
N GLY A 38 0.28 5.12 -13.01
CA GLY A 38 -0.15 3.90 -12.33
C GLY A 38 0.76 3.52 -11.17
N ALA A 39 2.08 3.59 -11.37
CA ALA A 39 3.05 3.34 -10.32
C ALA A 39 2.92 4.35 -9.18
N CYS A 40 2.77 5.63 -9.52
CA CYS A 40 2.58 6.69 -8.53
C CYS A 40 1.34 6.44 -7.66
N LYS A 41 0.23 6.05 -8.27
CA LYS A 41 -1.03 5.74 -7.57
C LYS A 41 -0.91 4.50 -6.69
N LEU A 42 -0.28 3.45 -7.19
CA LEU A 42 -0.12 2.20 -6.46
C LEU A 42 0.62 2.44 -5.14
N PHE A 43 1.69 3.21 -5.19
CA PHE A 43 2.51 3.52 -4.03
C PHE A 43 2.08 4.78 -3.28
N ARG A 44 0.97 5.40 -3.69
CA ARG A 44 0.43 6.63 -3.08
C ARG A 44 1.50 7.72 -2.92
N GLY A 45 2.39 7.84 -3.91
CA GLY A 45 3.47 8.83 -3.90
C GLY A 45 4.60 8.54 -2.92
N ASP A 46 4.66 7.34 -2.35
CA ASP A 46 5.74 6.94 -1.45
C ASP A 46 7.03 6.78 -2.26
N MET A 47 7.92 7.75 -2.14
CA MET A 47 9.15 7.79 -2.95
C MET A 47 10.14 6.69 -2.59
N TRP A 48 10.11 6.17 -1.37
CA TRP A 48 10.95 5.03 -1.01
C TRP A 48 10.58 3.81 -1.87
N TYR A 49 9.29 3.51 -1.97
CA TYR A 49 8.80 2.43 -2.83
C TYR A 49 9.00 2.75 -4.32
N ILE A 50 8.70 3.97 -4.74
CA ILE A 50 8.82 4.38 -6.14
C ILE A 50 10.26 4.22 -6.61
N ASN A 51 11.24 4.70 -5.84
CA ASN A 51 12.65 4.55 -6.18
C ASN A 51 13.07 3.09 -6.27
N HIS A 52 12.62 2.27 -5.33
CA HIS A 52 12.90 0.84 -5.34
C HIS A 52 12.29 0.16 -6.58
N PHE A 53 11.02 0.48 -6.86
CA PHE A 53 10.30 -0.06 -8.02
C PHE A 53 10.96 0.36 -9.34
N VAL A 54 11.31 1.62 -9.48
CA VAL A 54 12.02 2.14 -10.67
C VAL A 54 13.35 1.42 -10.86
N SER A 55 14.08 1.21 -9.78
CA SER A 55 15.34 0.48 -9.81
C SER A 55 15.16 -0.95 -10.33
N ILE A 56 14.10 -1.64 -9.88
CA ILE A 56 13.79 -2.99 -10.35
C ILE A 56 13.43 -2.96 -11.84
N CYS A 57 12.58 -2.04 -12.27
CA CYS A 57 12.22 -1.89 -13.68
C CYS A 57 13.47 -1.67 -14.54
N ASP A 58 14.39 -0.87 -14.05
CA ASP A 58 15.62 -0.53 -14.77
C ASP A 58 16.48 -1.78 -15.03
N THR A 59 16.47 -2.73 -14.12
CA THR A 59 17.21 -3.98 -14.29
C THR A 59 16.54 -4.97 -15.24
N LEU A 60 15.23 -4.86 -15.45
CA LEU A 60 14.43 -5.82 -16.21
C LEU A 60 14.43 -5.55 -17.72
N THR A 61 14.78 -4.35 -18.13
CA THR A 61 14.78 -4.00 -19.56
C THR A 61 15.90 -3.03 -19.88
N ARG A 62 16.27 -3.00 -21.16
CA ARG A 62 17.32 -2.10 -21.67
C ARG A 62 16.75 -0.87 -22.40
N GLY A 63 15.47 -0.86 -22.70
CA GLY A 63 14.90 0.21 -23.52
C GLY A 63 13.53 0.67 -23.09
N TYR A 64 12.53 -0.17 -23.27
CA TYR A 64 11.14 0.23 -23.10
C TYR A 64 10.53 -0.34 -21.82
N ILE A 65 9.96 0.55 -21.00
CA ILE A 65 9.21 0.12 -19.80
C ILE A 65 7.75 -0.01 -20.23
N ASN A 66 7.34 -1.23 -20.55
CA ASN A 66 5.97 -1.54 -20.90
C ASN A 66 5.20 -2.15 -19.71
N GLU A 67 3.94 -2.46 -19.91
CA GLU A 67 3.09 -3.04 -18.87
C GLU A 67 3.66 -4.38 -18.35
N ALA A 68 4.19 -5.23 -19.22
CA ALA A 68 4.76 -6.51 -18.83
C ALA A 68 5.96 -6.32 -17.89
N VAL A 69 6.82 -5.34 -18.17
CA VAL A 69 7.95 -4.99 -17.30
C VAL A 69 7.46 -4.50 -15.95
N LEU A 70 6.43 -3.65 -15.94
CA LEU A 70 5.85 -3.15 -14.70
C LEU A 70 5.25 -4.28 -13.85
N MET A 71 4.53 -5.20 -14.48
CA MET A 71 3.93 -6.34 -13.76
C MET A 71 5.00 -7.27 -13.19
N GLU A 72 6.07 -7.50 -13.92
CA GLU A 72 7.18 -8.29 -13.41
C GLU A 72 7.91 -7.59 -12.26
N ALA A 73 8.11 -6.28 -12.37
CA ALA A 73 8.68 -5.48 -11.30
C ALA A 73 7.80 -5.51 -10.04
N LEU A 74 6.49 -5.49 -10.22
CA LEU A 74 5.53 -5.57 -9.11
C LEU A 74 5.62 -6.93 -8.41
N ARG A 75 5.68 -8.02 -9.17
CA ARG A 75 5.89 -9.35 -8.59
C ARG A 75 7.21 -9.41 -7.82
N THR A 76 8.24 -8.81 -8.35
CA THR A 76 9.57 -8.81 -7.74
C THR A 76 9.58 -8.03 -6.42
N ILE A 77 9.04 -6.81 -6.40
CA ILE A 77 9.02 -6.00 -5.17
C ILE A 77 8.14 -6.63 -4.10
N ILE A 78 7.03 -7.25 -4.48
CA ILE A 78 6.17 -7.99 -3.55
C ILE A 78 6.96 -9.17 -2.96
N SER A 79 7.65 -9.93 -3.79
CA SER A 79 8.44 -11.07 -3.35
C SER A 79 9.52 -10.66 -2.33
N ILE A 80 10.15 -9.52 -2.55
CA ILE A 80 11.16 -8.98 -1.63
C ILE A 80 10.55 -8.65 -0.26
N HIS A 81 9.35 -8.10 -0.24
CA HIS A 81 8.71 -7.61 1.00
C HIS A 81 7.76 -8.64 1.64
N GLU A 82 7.41 -9.71 0.95
CA GLU A 82 6.43 -10.68 1.43
C GLU A 82 6.77 -11.27 2.81
N PRO A 83 8.02 -11.65 3.13
CA PRO A 83 8.31 -12.14 4.47
C PRO A 83 7.99 -11.13 5.57
N ARG A 84 8.21 -9.84 5.32
CA ARG A 84 7.86 -8.77 6.26
C ARG A 84 6.34 -8.64 6.40
N PHE A 85 5.62 -8.71 5.29
CA PHE A 85 4.16 -8.63 5.30
C PHE A 85 3.54 -9.82 6.04
N GLN A 86 4.06 -11.01 5.81
CA GLN A 86 3.59 -12.21 6.50
C GLN A 86 3.83 -12.10 8.00
N ALA A 87 4.98 -11.57 8.40
CA ALA A 87 5.29 -11.35 9.82
C ALA A 87 4.33 -10.35 10.47
N ILE A 88 3.94 -9.31 9.74
CA ILE A 88 2.94 -8.35 10.24
C ILE A 88 1.61 -9.05 10.50
N VAL A 89 1.13 -9.84 9.54
CA VAL A 89 -0.15 -10.54 9.68
C VAL A 89 -0.08 -11.57 10.81
N ASP A 90 1.01 -12.29 10.92
CA ASP A 90 1.19 -13.31 11.97
C ASP A 90 1.16 -12.68 13.38
N ASP A 91 1.48 -11.41 13.51
CA ASP A 91 1.42 -10.66 14.77
C ASP A 91 0.01 -10.12 15.07
N LEU A 92 -0.93 -10.26 14.16
CA LEU A 92 -2.30 -9.78 14.36
C LEU A 92 -3.19 -10.86 14.98
N THR A 93 -4.10 -10.45 15.86
CA THR A 93 -5.16 -11.32 16.36
C THR A 93 -6.25 -11.50 15.30
N ASP A 94 -7.11 -12.49 15.49
CA ASP A 94 -8.22 -12.71 14.54
C ASP A 94 -9.12 -11.51 14.41
N HIS A 95 -9.44 -10.83 15.51
CA HIS A 95 -10.26 -9.60 15.47
C HIS A 95 -9.54 -8.47 14.72
N GLN A 96 -8.22 -8.37 14.86
CA GLN A 96 -7.42 -7.37 14.15
C GLN A 96 -7.42 -7.64 12.66
N VAL A 97 -7.26 -8.91 12.25
CA VAL A 97 -7.35 -9.29 10.84
C VAL A 97 -8.73 -8.98 10.28
N SER A 98 -9.79 -9.30 11.02
CA SER A 98 -11.17 -9.04 10.58
C SER A 98 -11.43 -7.55 10.39
N LEU A 99 -10.91 -6.69 11.27
CA LEU A 99 -11.10 -5.25 11.13
C LEU A 99 -10.31 -4.70 9.94
N VAL A 100 -9.12 -5.22 9.68
CA VAL A 100 -8.34 -4.87 8.49
C VAL A 100 -9.13 -5.25 7.23
N GLU A 101 -9.71 -6.44 7.19
CA GLU A 101 -10.55 -6.87 6.06
C GLU A 101 -11.74 -5.93 5.87
N ALA A 102 -12.42 -5.56 6.94
CA ALA A 102 -13.53 -4.61 6.89
C ALA A 102 -13.09 -3.26 6.30
N ALA A 103 -11.92 -2.77 6.73
CA ALA A 103 -11.36 -1.53 6.19
C ALA A 103 -11.12 -1.63 4.68
N LEU A 104 -10.57 -2.74 4.22
CA LEU A 104 -10.34 -2.99 2.79
C LEU A 104 -11.65 -3.10 2.00
N ASP A 105 -12.72 -3.57 2.64
CA ASP A 105 -14.06 -3.65 2.04
C ASP A 105 -14.78 -2.30 2.01
N GLY A 106 -14.15 -1.24 2.50
CA GLY A 106 -14.72 0.10 2.47
C GLY A 106 -15.53 0.48 3.70
N VAL A 107 -15.49 -0.31 4.77
CA VAL A 107 -16.20 0.00 6.00
C VAL A 107 -15.55 1.20 6.67
N VAL A 108 -16.39 2.15 7.13
CA VAL A 108 -15.97 3.33 7.87
C VAL A 108 -16.47 3.26 9.33
N ARG A 109 -17.69 2.79 9.51
CA ARG A 109 -18.32 2.70 10.84
C ARG A 109 -18.20 1.28 11.39
N PHE A 110 -17.07 0.99 12.00
CA PHE A 110 -16.79 -0.36 12.51
C PHE A 110 -17.66 -0.76 13.69
N SER A 111 -18.23 0.20 14.42
CA SER A 111 -19.10 -0.07 15.57
C SER A 111 -20.56 -0.25 15.20
N ALA A 112 -20.92 -0.16 13.93
CA ALA A 112 -22.29 -0.45 13.48
C ALA A 112 -22.62 -1.93 13.73
N SER A 113 -23.84 -2.21 14.17
CA SER A 113 -24.23 -3.56 14.57
C SER A 113 -24.10 -4.59 13.44
N ASP A 114 -24.45 -4.22 12.21
CA ASP A 114 -24.31 -5.07 11.04
C ASP A 114 -22.85 -5.38 10.70
N VAL A 115 -21.96 -4.43 10.92
CA VAL A 115 -20.52 -4.61 10.72
C VAL A 115 -19.93 -5.54 11.79
N ILE A 116 -20.29 -5.30 13.06
CA ILE A 116 -19.84 -6.15 14.16
C ILE A 116 -20.25 -7.59 13.92
N GLU A 117 -21.47 -7.81 13.45
CA GLU A 117 -21.98 -9.15 13.13
C GLU A 117 -21.24 -9.76 11.95
N LYS A 118 -21.14 -9.01 10.84
CA LYS A 118 -20.54 -9.53 9.60
C LYS A 118 -19.08 -9.92 9.76
N TYR A 119 -18.30 -9.13 10.50
CA TYR A 119 -16.86 -9.36 10.68
C TYR A 119 -16.52 -9.98 12.03
N GLU A 120 -17.53 -10.39 12.79
CA GLU A 120 -17.37 -11.07 14.08
C GLU A 120 -16.48 -10.28 15.04
N LEU A 121 -16.75 -8.98 15.15
CA LEU A 121 -15.93 -8.07 15.96
C LEU A 121 -16.33 -8.04 17.43
N ASN A 122 -17.34 -8.79 17.83
CA ASN A 122 -17.78 -9.03 19.19
C ASN A 122 -18.61 -7.86 19.78
N SER A 123 -18.01 -6.69 19.96
CA SER A 123 -18.70 -5.55 20.59
C SER A 123 -18.07 -4.23 20.18
N SER A 124 -18.79 -3.12 20.43
CA SER A 124 -18.25 -1.77 20.20
C SER A 124 -17.00 -1.50 21.04
N ALA A 125 -16.95 -1.99 22.25
CA ALA A 125 -15.77 -1.83 23.12
C ALA A 125 -14.57 -2.59 22.54
N ASN A 126 -14.80 -3.77 22.00
CA ASN A 126 -13.74 -4.55 21.34
C ASN A 126 -13.25 -3.85 20.07
N VAL A 127 -14.18 -3.29 19.28
CA VAL A 127 -13.81 -2.52 18.07
C VAL A 127 -12.86 -1.39 18.43
N ARG A 128 -13.13 -0.65 19.48
CA ARG A 128 -12.25 0.45 19.94
C ARG A 128 -10.85 -0.08 20.27
N ARG A 129 -10.77 -1.17 21.02
CA ARG A 129 -9.48 -1.77 21.40
C ARG A 129 -8.71 -2.24 20.18
N VAL A 130 -9.40 -2.88 19.23
CA VAL A 130 -8.79 -3.41 18.00
C VAL A 130 -8.28 -2.25 17.14
N LYS A 131 -9.06 -1.19 16.97
CA LYS A 131 -8.63 0.01 16.26
C LYS A 131 -7.37 0.62 16.87
N ASP A 132 -7.36 0.79 18.19
CA ASP A 132 -6.21 1.37 18.89
C ASP A 132 -4.97 0.50 18.75
N ALA A 133 -5.11 -0.81 18.82
CA ALA A 133 -4.01 -1.75 18.64
C ALA A 133 -3.44 -1.68 17.23
N LEU A 134 -4.30 -1.60 16.20
CA LEU A 134 -3.86 -1.50 14.81
C LEU A 134 -3.16 -0.17 14.51
N LYS A 135 -3.59 0.91 15.15
CA LYS A 135 -2.90 2.20 15.08
C LYS A 135 -1.51 2.11 15.72
N LYS A 136 -1.42 1.51 16.90
CA LYS A 136 -0.13 1.32 17.60
C LYS A 136 0.83 0.45 16.80
N LYS A 137 0.33 -0.59 16.15
CA LYS A 137 1.14 -1.47 15.29
C LYS A 137 1.47 -0.84 13.94
N GLU A 138 0.97 0.37 13.69
CA GLU A 138 1.18 1.10 12.44
C GLU A 138 0.65 0.35 11.21
N VAL A 139 -0.40 -0.43 11.38
CA VAL A 139 -1.09 -1.12 10.29
C VAL A 139 -2.14 -0.22 9.67
N LEU A 140 -2.95 0.44 10.51
CA LEU A 140 -3.99 1.37 10.09
C LEU A 140 -3.72 2.77 10.60
N THR A 141 -4.12 3.75 9.80
CA THR A 141 -4.26 5.14 10.24
C THR A 141 -5.68 5.60 9.90
N PHE A 142 -6.12 6.70 10.53
CA PHE A 142 -7.44 7.25 10.30
C PHE A 142 -7.30 8.74 10.00
N ASN A 143 -8.02 9.19 8.95
CA ASN A 143 -8.00 10.61 8.59
C ASN A 143 -8.91 11.42 9.53
N GLU A 144 -9.07 12.73 9.25
CA GLU A 144 -9.88 13.63 10.04
C GLU A 144 -11.35 13.22 10.10
N LYS A 145 -11.83 12.48 9.10
CA LYS A 145 -13.19 11.96 9.01
C LYS A 145 -13.33 10.55 9.60
N GLU A 146 -12.30 10.09 10.32
CA GLU A 146 -12.26 8.73 10.89
C GLU A 146 -12.32 7.61 9.84
N GLU A 147 -11.95 7.90 8.58
CA GLU A 147 -11.87 6.90 7.54
C GLU A 147 -10.54 6.15 7.64
N PRO A 148 -10.56 4.81 7.58
CA PRO A 148 -9.35 4.02 7.72
C PRO A 148 -8.51 4.00 6.44
N GLU A 149 -7.21 3.92 6.62
CA GLU A 149 -6.27 3.69 5.52
C GLU A 149 -5.16 2.75 5.99
N ILE A 150 -4.82 1.76 5.18
CA ILE A 150 -3.64 0.93 5.42
C ILE A 150 -2.41 1.83 5.25
N LEU A 151 -1.56 1.88 6.25
CA LEU A 151 -0.44 2.82 6.27
C LEU A 151 0.57 2.56 5.15
N ASP A 152 0.85 1.29 4.86
CA ASP A 152 1.82 0.87 3.85
C ASP A 152 1.09 0.48 2.55
N PRO A 153 1.28 1.22 1.45
CA PRO A 153 0.54 0.98 0.20
C PRO A 153 0.85 -0.36 -0.45
N LEU A 154 2.07 -0.85 -0.36
CA LEU A 154 2.41 -2.16 -0.93
C LEU A 154 1.83 -3.29 -0.09
N PHE A 155 1.81 -3.12 1.23
CA PHE A 155 1.15 -4.05 2.15
C PHE A 155 -0.35 -4.12 1.85
N GLU A 156 -1.00 -2.98 1.59
CA GLU A 156 -2.41 -2.95 1.18
C GLU A 156 -2.64 -3.78 -0.07
N TYR A 157 -1.81 -3.57 -1.11
CA TYR A 157 -1.92 -4.34 -2.36
C TYR A 157 -1.75 -5.84 -2.10
N TRP A 158 -0.75 -6.21 -1.30
CA TRP A 158 -0.48 -7.61 -0.95
C TRP A 158 -1.65 -8.23 -0.19
N LEU A 159 -2.23 -7.51 0.78
CA LEU A 159 -3.40 -7.97 1.53
C LEU A 159 -4.57 -8.26 0.59
N ARG A 160 -4.86 -7.33 -0.33
CA ARG A 160 -5.98 -7.50 -1.27
C ARG A 160 -5.77 -8.68 -2.19
N LYS A 161 -4.61 -8.79 -2.81
CA LYS A 161 -4.37 -9.76 -3.88
C LYS A 161 -3.90 -11.13 -3.41
N HIS A 162 -3.11 -11.17 -2.34
CA HIS A 162 -2.43 -12.39 -1.95
C HIS A 162 -2.88 -12.96 -0.60
N PHE A 163 -3.51 -12.16 0.25
CA PHE A 163 -3.97 -12.63 1.56
C PHE A 163 -5.49 -12.83 1.59
N PHE A 164 -6.26 -11.81 1.25
CA PHE A 164 -7.72 -11.89 1.22
C PHE A 164 -8.28 -12.31 -0.14
N ASN A 165 -7.50 -12.27 -1.20
CA ASN A 165 -7.90 -12.64 -2.57
C ASN A 165 -9.11 -11.82 -3.08
N LYS A 166 -9.00 -10.52 -3.01
CA LYS A 166 -10.04 -9.58 -3.42
C LYS A 166 -9.71 -8.81 -4.69
#